data_a1e69e2780809b34dc21988d33bccc12
#
_entry.id   a1e69e2780809b34dc21988d33bccc12
#
_cell.length_a   1.000
_cell.length_b   1.000
_cell.length_c   1.000
_cell.angle_alpha   90.00
_cell.angle_beta   90.00
_cell.angle_gamma   90.00
#
_symmetry.space_group_name_H-M   'P 1'
#
loop_
_entity.id
_entity.type
_entity.pdbx_description
1 polymer ?
#
loop_
_entity_poly.entity_id
_entity_poly.type
_entity_poly.pdbx_seq_one_letter_code
_entity_poly.pdbx_strand_id
1 'polypeptide(L)'
;MSAPTQLAATEARFQANVLADDPAIDAEIDGDSEAFRDTRLGIYRDAYRLRLIEVLGTDYEVLHKYLGDALFDAAARDYLAAHPSIFRNVRWFGARLAEFLRATPRYATHPVLAELAQFEWTLGLAFDSPDEGAVRFEEVAAVPPEAWSELRFSPHAALRVIDLRTNAVAIWKEIDDKDSFEVEISAEPVTWAIWRKLHSPFFRSLADDEAWALKAMLARASFGEICAGLCEWVAEEEAAARAAGLLRGWVEEGWIAELLIAG
;
A
#
# COMPACT_ATOMS: atom_id res chain seq x y z
N MET A 1 -22.67 -29.87 8.87
CA MET A 1 -22.82 -28.60 8.12
C MET A 1 -24.30 -28.39 7.93
N SER A 2 -24.90 -27.35 8.56
CA SER A 2 -26.31 -27.03 8.38
C SER A 2 -26.53 -26.49 6.97
N ALA A 3 -27.63 -26.92 6.32
CA ALA A 3 -28.02 -26.37 5.02
C ALA A 3 -28.20 -24.83 5.15
N PRO A 4 -27.80 -24.04 4.15
CA PRO A 4 -28.03 -22.60 4.16
C PRO A 4 -29.53 -22.33 4.29
N THR A 5 -29.87 -21.31 5.05
CA THR A 5 -31.28 -20.85 5.12
C THR A 5 -31.69 -20.38 3.72
N GLN A 6 -33.00 -20.42 3.41
CA GLN A 6 -33.52 -19.94 2.12
C GLN A 6 -33.03 -18.51 1.82
N LEU A 7 -33.02 -17.64 2.84
CA LEU A 7 -32.50 -16.27 2.72
C LEU A 7 -31.02 -16.23 2.28
N ALA A 8 -30.16 -17.01 2.93
CA ALA A 8 -28.73 -17.07 2.58
C ALA A 8 -28.50 -17.58 1.14
N ALA A 9 -29.36 -18.48 0.67
CA ALA A 9 -29.29 -18.95 -0.71
C ALA A 9 -29.73 -17.87 -1.72
N THR A 10 -30.77 -17.10 -1.41
CA THR A 10 -31.22 -15.95 -2.23
C THR A 10 -30.16 -14.86 -2.25
N GLU A 11 -29.59 -14.50 -1.10
CA GLU A 11 -28.48 -13.52 -1.00
C GLU A 11 -27.27 -13.94 -1.85
N ALA A 12 -26.89 -15.22 -1.81
CA ALA A 12 -25.77 -15.73 -2.60
C ALA A 12 -26.03 -15.63 -4.11
N ARG A 13 -27.26 -15.95 -4.57
CA ARG A 13 -27.65 -15.79 -5.99
C ARG A 13 -27.71 -14.33 -6.41
N PHE A 14 -28.24 -13.46 -5.57
CA PHE A 14 -28.25 -12.02 -5.83
C PHE A 14 -26.81 -11.48 -5.94
N GLN A 15 -25.92 -11.86 -5.02
CA GLN A 15 -24.52 -11.51 -5.07
C GLN A 15 -23.84 -12.01 -6.35
N ALA A 16 -24.10 -13.25 -6.77
CA ALA A 16 -23.57 -13.82 -8.00
C ALA A 16 -24.03 -13.04 -9.24
N ASN A 17 -25.28 -12.59 -9.26
CA ASN A 17 -25.79 -11.73 -10.34
C ASN A 17 -25.07 -10.36 -10.36
N VAL A 18 -24.92 -9.70 -9.21
CA VAL A 18 -24.26 -8.38 -9.12
C VAL A 18 -22.78 -8.45 -9.51
N LEU A 19 -22.09 -9.52 -9.11
CA LEU A 19 -20.65 -9.68 -9.34
C LEU A 19 -20.29 -10.23 -10.73
N ALA A 20 -21.08 -11.16 -11.26
CA ALA A 20 -20.73 -11.98 -12.42
C ALA A 20 -21.86 -12.11 -13.46
N ASP A 21 -22.91 -11.30 -13.37
CA ASP A 21 -24.10 -11.35 -14.24
C ASP A 21 -24.78 -12.75 -14.26
N ASP A 22 -24.70 -13.52 -13.16
CA ASP A 22 -25.31 -14.84 -13.05
C ASP A 22 -26.85 -14.72 -12.99
N PRO A 23 -27.60 -15.33 -13.93
CA PRO A 23 -29.05 -15.20 -14.01
C PRO A 23 -29.81 -16.03 -12.96
N ALA A 24 -29.15 -16.77 -12.08
CA ALA A 24 -29.80 -17.69 -11.14
C ALA A 24 -30.81 -17.05 -10.19
N ILE A 25 -30.77 -15.73 -10.00
CA ILE A 25 -31.72 -14.95 -9.18
C ILE A 25 -32.94 -14.46 -9.95
N ASP A 26 -32.92 -14.44 -11.30
CA ASP A 26 -33.92 -13.78 -12.12
C ASP A 26 -35.36 -14.26 -11.86
N ALA A 27 -35.50 -15.56 -11.57
CA ALA A 27 -36.81 -16.17 -11.25
C ALA A 27 -37.37 -15.76 -9.87
N GLU A 28 -36.56 -15.21 -8.98
CA GLU A 28 -36.92 -14.78 -7.64
C GLU A 28 -37.23 -13.29 -7.56
N ILE A 29 -36.97 -12.54 -8.65
CA ILE A 29 -37.25 -11.11 -8.72
C ILE A 29 -38.70 -10.88 -9.19
N ASP A 30 -39.47 -10.18 -8.36
CA ASP A 30 -40.84 -9.78 -8.72
C ASP A 30 -40.83 -8.80 -9.90
N GLY A 31 -41.69 -9.09 -10.88
CA GLY A 31 -41.86 -8.21 -12.04
C GLY A 31 -42.71 -8.87 -13.13
N ASP A 32 -43.46 -8.03 -13.85
CA ASP A 32 -44.46 -8.45 -14.84
C ASP A 32 -43.81 -8.97 -16.14
N SER A 33 -42.53 -8.72 -16.36
CA SER A 33 -41.79 -9.19 -17.53
C SER A 33 -40.32 -9.42 -17.24
N GLU A 34 -39.66 -10.24 -18.05
CA GLU A 34 -38.21 -10.48 -18.01
C GLU A 34 -37.41 -9.18 -18.19
N ALA A 35 -37.82 -8.35 -19.15
CA ALA A 35 -37.20 -7.04 -19.41
C ALA A 35 -37.26 -6.10 -18.20
N PHE A 36 -38.34 -6.16 -17.42
CA PHE A 36 -38.47 -5.34 -16.21
C PHE A 36 -37.56 -5.85 -15.09
N ARG A 37 -37.47 -7.17 -14.91
CA ARG A 37 -36.56 -7.78 -13.92
C ARG A 37 -35.10 -7.50 -14.26
N ASP A 38 -34.70 -7.66 -15.52
CA ASP A 38 -33.34 -7.39 -15.99
C ASP A 38 -32.94 -5.92 -15.81
N THR A 39 -33.90 -4.99 -16.10
CA THR A 39 -33.69 -3.56 -15.84
C THR A 39 -33.40 -3.28 -14.35
N ARG A 40 -34.18 -3.91 -13.44
CA ARG A 40 -33.98 -3.72 -11.99
C ARG A 40 -32.66 -4.27 -11.52
N LEU A 41 -32.27 -5.48 -11.93
CA LEU A 41 -30.98 -6.07 -11.61
C LEU A 41 -29.83 -5.26 -12.21
N GLY A 42 -30.01 -4.75 -13.43
CA GLY A 42 -29.06 -3.86 -14.10
C GLY A 42 -28.73 -2.61 -13.28
N ILE A 43 -29.75 -1.98 -12.68
CA ILE A 43 -29.55 -0.83 -11.78
C ILE A 43 -28.62 -1.19 -10.60
N TYR A 44 -28.81 -2.35 -9.97
CA TYR A 44 -27.95 -2.77 -8.85
C TYR A 44 -26.53 -3.10 -9.30
N ARG A 45 -26.38 -3.77 -10.44
CA ARG A 45 -25.07 -4.06 -11.05
C ARG A 45 -24.30 -2.77 -11.36
N ASP A 46 -24.96 -1.82 -11.99
CA ASP A 46 -24.36 -0.55 -12.35
C ASP A 46 -24.02 0.30 -11.11
N ALA A 47 -24.94 0.36 -10.14
CA ALA A 47 -24.71 1.06 -8.88
C ALA A 47 -23.51 0.46 -8.11
N TYR A 48 -23.38 -0.86 -8.08
CA TYR A 48 -22.25 -1.55 -7.47
C TYR A 48 -20.92 -1.21 -8.16
N ARG A 49 -20.90 -1.28 -9.50
CA ARG A 49 -19.70 -0.95 -10.31
C ARG A 49 -19.28 0.51 -10.12
N LEU A 50 -20.26 1.43 -10.19
CA LEU A 50 -20.01 2.86 -9.97
C LEU A 50 -19.48 3.13 -8.56
N ARG A 51 -20.02 2.45 -7.54
CA ARG A 51 -19.52 2.58 -6.17
C ARG A 51 -18.06 2.12 -6.02
N LEU A 52 -17.67 1.03 -6.67
CA LEU A 52 -16.27 0.57 -6.65
C LEU A 52 -15.33 1.55 -7.37
N ILE A 53 -15.77 2.15 -8.48
CA ILE A 53 -14.99 3.17 -9.19
C ILE A 53 -14.84 4.43 -8.33
N GLU A 54 -15.91 4.86 -7.64
CA GLU A 54 -15.87 5.98 -6.71
C GLU A 54 -14.90 5.74 -5.55
N VAL A 55 -14.88 4.53 -5.00
CA VAL A 55 -13.93 4.13 -3.95
C VAL A 55 -12.50 4.20 -4.47
N LEU A 56 -12.22 3.69 -5.68
CA LEU A 56 -10.90 3.84 -6.28
C LEU A 56 -10.51 5.31 -6.45
N GLY A 57 -11.44 6.16 -6.90
CA GLY A 57 -11.18 7.60 -7.04
C GLY A 57 -10.88 8.30 -5.72
N THR A 58 -11.40 7.78 -4.61
CA THR A 58 -11.10 8.27 -3.26
C THR A 58 -9.77 7.75 -2.73
N ASP A 59 -9.49 6.45 -2.94
CA ASP A 59 -8.24 5.82 -2.48
C ASP A 59 -7.01 6.28 -3.29
N TYR A 60 -7.23 6.75 -4.54
CA TYR A 60 -6.20 7.13 -5.51
C TYR A 60 -6.48 8.53 -6.09
N GLU A 61 -6.64 9.51 -5.20
CA GLU A 61 -7.04 10.87 -5.56
C GLU A 61 -6.05 11.55 -6.50
N VAL A 62 -4.75 11.40 -6.24
CA VAL A 62 -3.71 12.03 -7.06
C VAL A 62 -3.54 11.31 -8.39
N LEU A 63 -3.60 9.98 -8.42
CA LEU A 63 -3.63 9.25 -9.69
C LEU A 63 -4.85 9.64 -10.53
N HIS A 64 -6.01 9.84 -9.91
CA HIS A 64 -7.22 10.30 -10.59
C HIS A 64 -7.02 11.70 -11.18
N LYS A 65 -6.51 12.65 -10.41
CA LYS A 65 -6.19 14.01 -10.88
C LYS A 65 -5.15 13.98 -12.01
N TYR A 66 -4.13 13.14 -11.90
CA TYR A 66 -3.08 13.00 -12.90
C TYR A 66 -3.61 12.49 -14.24
N LEU A 67 -4.51 11.50 -14.24
CA LEU A 67 -5.14 10.94 -15.43
C LEU A 67 -6.29 11.81 -15.98
N GLY A 68 -6.97 12.53 -15.10
CA GLY A 68 -8.27 13.14 -15.39
C GLY A 68 -9.40 12.10 -15.44
N ASP A 69 -10.65 12.57 -15.34
CA ASP A 69 -11.84 11.72 -15.15
C ASP A 69 -11.98 10.61 -16.20
N ALA A 70 -11.80 10.93 -17.48
CA ALA A 70 -12.05 9.98 -18.56
C ALA A 70 -11.07 8.81 -18.59
N LEU A 71 -9.76 9.08 -18.39
CA LEU A 71 -8.74 8.03 -18.39
C LEU A 71 -8.76 7.24 -17.08
N PHE A 72 -9.04 7.90 -15.96
CA PHE A 72 -9.17 7.21 -14.69
C PHE A 72 -10.38 6.27 -14.70
N ASP A 73 -11.56 6.71 -15.16
CA ASP A 73 -12.75 5.85 -15.28
C ASP A 73 -12.48 4.64 -16.17
N ALA A 74 -11.78 4.83 -17.31
CA ALA A 74 -11.38 3.73 -18.18
C ALA A 74 -10.46 2.73 -17.46
N ALA A 75 -9.43 3.21 -16.75
CA ALA A 75 -8.51 2.35 -16.01
C ALA A 75 -9.21 1.62 -14.85
N ALA A 76 -10.10 2.29 -14.14
CA ALA A 76 -10.89 1.71 -13.06
C ALA A 76 -11.85 0.61 -13.55
N ARG A 77 -12.48 0.78 -14.73
CA ARG A 77 -13.31 -0.25 -15.36
C ARG A 77 -12.50 -1.44 -15.83
N ASP A 78 -11.35 -1.21 -16.44
CA ASP A 78 -10.42 -2.27 -16.86
C ASP A 78 -9.94 -3.06 -15.63
N TYR A 79 -9.61 -2.38 -14.53
CA TYR A 79 -9.24 -2.99 -13.26
C TYR A 79 -10.37 -3.83 -12.66
N LEU A 80 -11.58 -3.28 -12.59
CA LEU A 80 -12.76 -3.97 -12.06
C LEU A 80 -13.08 -5.23 -12.86
N ALA A 81 -12.94 -5.19 -14.18
CA ALA A 81 -13.16 -6.35 -15.04
C ALA A 81 -12.10 -7.46 -14.80
N ALA A 82 -10.83 -7.06 -14.56
CA ALA A 82 -9.74 -8.00 -14.29
C ALA A 82 -9.73 -8.52 -12.84
N HIS A 83 -10.24 -7.74 -11.89
CA HIS A 83 -10.19 -8.01 -10.45
C HIS A 83 -11.56 -7.79 -9.78
N PRO A 84 -12.54 -8.69 -10.00
CA PRO A 84 -13.81 -8.65 -9.29
C PRO A 84 -13.58 -8.60 -7.78
N SER A 85 -14.36 -7.79 -7.06
CA SER A 85 -14.19 -7.68 -5.61
C SER A 85 -14.58 -8.98 -4.91
N ILE A 86 -13.65 -9.53 -4.15
CA ILE A 86 -13.84 -10.72 -3.30
C ILE A 86 -13.85 -10.36 -1.81
N PHE A 87 -13.67 -9.09 -1.49
CA PHE A 87 -13.57 -8.60 -0.11
C PHE A 87 -14.92 -8.16 0.42
N ARG A 88 -15.21 -8.49 1.68
CA ARG A 88 -16.38 -7.95 2.39
C ARG A 88 -16.23 -6.48 2.74
N ASN A 89 -14.97 -6.02 2.95
CA ASN A 89 -14.65 -4.64 3.21
C ASN A 89 -14.11 -4.01 1.91
N VAL A 90 -14.82 -3.03 1.40
CA VAL A 90 -14.47 -2.32 0.15
C VAL A 90 -13.11 -1.61 0.23
N ARG A 91 -12.61 -1.29 1.43
CA ARG A 91 -11.29 -0.71 1.65
C ARG A 91 -10.16 -1.47 0.95
N TRP A 92 -10.29 -2.79 0.81
CA TRP A 92 -9.27 -3.63 0.19
C TRP A 92 -9.40 -3.80 -1.31
N PHE A 93 -10.43 -3.21 -1.92
CA PHE A 93 -10.69 -3.40 -3.34
C PHE A 93 -9.54 -2.90 -4.21
N GLY A 94 -8.98 -1.73 -3.90
CA GLY A 94 -7.89 -1.12 -4.65
C GLY A 94 -6.50 -1.77 -4.50
N ALA A 95 -6.32 -2.73 -3.59
CA ALA A 95 -5.00 -3.25 -3.17
C ALA A 95 -4.08 -3.74 -4.32
N ARG A 96 -4.64 -4.10 -5.48
CA ARG A 96 -3.91 -4.62 -6.63
C ARG A 96 -3.83 -3.63 -7.80
N LEU A 97 -4.31 -2.39 -7.64
CA LEU A 97 -4.33 -1.44 -8.75
C LEU A 97 -2.92 -1.12 -9.28
N ALA A 98 -1.94 -0.91 -8.40
CA ALA A 98 -0.56 -0.66 -8.80
C ALA A 98 0.05 -1.85 -9.58
N GLU A 99 -0.21 -3.08 -9.14
CA GLU A 99 0.20 -4.31 -9.84
C GLU A 99 -0.47 -4.42 -11.21
N PHE A 100 -1.78 -4.18 -11.26
CA PHE A 100 -2.57 -4.20 -12.49
C PHE A 100 -2.05 -3.19 -13.52
N LEU A 101 -1.80 -1.94 -13.11
CA LEU A 101 -1.27 -0.89 -14.00
C LEU A 101 0.12 -1.26 -14.51
N ARG A 102 0.96 -1.89 -13.68
CA ARG A 102 2.31 -2.34 -14.07
C ARG A 102 2.27 -3.51 -15.06
N ALA A 103 1.32 -4.43 -14.91
CA ALA A 103 1.22 -5.65 -15.70
C ALA A 103 0.43 -5.46 -17.01
N THR A 104 -0.47 -4.48 -17.09
CA THR A 104 -1.35 -4.28 -18.25
C THR A 104 -0.63 -3.48 -19.35
N PRO A 105 -0.43 -4.03 -20.57
CA PRO A 105 0.37 -3.38 -21.62
C PRO A 105 -0.02 -1.94 -21.93
N ARG A 106 -1.31 -1.62 -21.87
CA ARG A 106 -1.84 -0.27 -22.12
C ARG A 106 -1.30 0.77 -21.11
N TYR A 107 -1.09 0.37 -19.86
CA TYR A 107 -0.65 1.26 -18.77
C TYR A 107 0.84 1.12 -18.46
N ALA A 108 1.42 -0.05 -18.72
CA ALA A 108 2.81 -0.38 -18.42
C ALA A 108 3.83 0.53 -19.14
N THR A 109 3.45 1.14 -20.27
CA THR A 109 4.27 2.14 -20.99
C THR A 109 4.45 3.44 -20.21
N HIS A 110 3.66 3.66 -19.16
CA HIS A 110 3.68 4.83 -18.28
C HIS A 110 3.91 4.41 -16.83
N PRO A 111 5.16 4.05 -16.43
CA PRO A 111 5.45 3.47 -15.12
C PRO A 111 5.03 4.36 -13.94
N VAL A 112 4.97 5.67 -14.14
CA VAL A 112 4.52 6.63 -13.12
C VAL A 112 3.10 6.34 -12.61
N LEU A 113 2.22 5.77 -13.44
CA LEU A 113 0.84 5.44 -13.04
C LEU A 113 0.83 4.36 -11.93
N ALA A 114 1.62 3.30 -12.14
CA ALA A 114 1.74 2.23 -11.16
C ALA A 114 2.45 2.71 -9.88
N GLU A 115 3.40 3.63 -10.00
CA GLU A 115 4.15 4.16 -8.87
C GLU A 115 3.35 5.19 -8.05
N LEU A 116 2.55 6.04 -8.70
CA LEU A 116 1.56 6.88 -8.02
C LEU A 116 0.57 6.01 -7.22
N ALA A 117 -0.01 5.01 -7.87
CA ALA A 117 -0.92 4.08 -7.19
C ALA A 117 -0.22 3.35 -6.02
N GLN A 118 1.02 2.89 -6.21
CA GLN A 118 1.77 2.23 -5.15
C GLN A 118 2.01 3.16 -3.96
N PHE A 119 2.36 4.41 -4.23
CA PHE A 119 2.63 5.40 -3.20
C PHE A 119 1.37 5.75 -2.41
N GLU A 120 0.24 6.08 -3.08
CA GLU A 120 -1.03 6.40 -2.43
C GLU A 120 -1.56 5.24 -1.59
N TRP A 121 -1.52 4.01 -2.15
CA TRP A 121 -1.92 2.83 -1.41
C TRP A 121 -1.07 2.62 -0.15
N THR A 122 0.24 2.83 -0.26
CA THR A 122 1.15 2.66 0.87
C THR A 122 0.94 3.72 1.95
N LEU A 123 0.62 4.97 1.58
CA LEU A 123 0.19 6.00 2.54
C LEU A 123 -1.07 5.56 3.31
N GLY A 124 -2.06 5.02 2.60
CA GLY A 124 -3.27 4.47 3.21
C GLY A 124 -2.98 3.29 4.15
N LEU A 125 -2.09 2.37 3.76
CA LEU A 125 -1.68 1.24 4.61
C LEU A 125 -0.95 1.69 5.88
N ALA A 126 -0.11 2.72 5.79
CA ALA A 126 0.55 3.29 6.96
C ALA A 126 -0.45 3.96 7.89
N PHE A 127 -1.44 4.68 7.33
CA PHE A 127 -2.51 5.33 8.09
C PHE A 127 -3.39 4.32 8.82
N ASP A 128 -3.81 3.24 8.16
CA ASP A 128 -4.72 2.22 8.70
C ASP A 128 -4.02 1.20 9.63
N SER A 129 -2.72 1.32 9.83
CA SER A 129 -1.98 0.40 10.69
C SER A 129 -2.44 0.48 12.15
N PRO A 130 -2.37 -0.63 12.91
CA PRO A 130 -2.69 -0.62 14.33
C PRO A 130 -1.88 0.43 15.11
N ASP A 131 -2.45 0.94 16.18
CA ASP A 131 -1.71 1.73 17.15
C ASP A 131 -0.86 0.82 18.02
N GLU A 132 0.44 1.09 18.05
CA GLU A 132 1.38 0.42 18.94
C GLU A 132 2.41 1.42 19.47
N GLY A 133 3.11 1.04 20.54
CA GLY A 133 4.18 1.85 21.10
C GLY A 133 5.43 1.81 20.23
N ALA A 134 6.21 2.88 20.30
CA ALA A 134 7.56 2.92 19.71
C ALA A 134 8.61 2.94 20.81
N VAL A 135 9.75 2.31 20.53
CA VAL A 135 10.93 2.30 21.40
C VAL A 135 11.41 3.73 21.65
N ARG A 136 11.79 4.01 22.90
CA ARG A 136 12.35 5.29 23.32
C ARG A 136 13.86 5.18 23.51
N PHE A 137 14.52 6.33 23.50
CA PHE A 137 15.97 6.42 23.71
C PHE A 137 16.46 5.76 24.98
N GLU A 138 15.71 5.89 26.06
CA GLU A 138 16.04 5.32 27.36
C GLU A 138 16.12 3.79 27.31
N GLU A 139 15.25 3.18 26.50
CA GLU A 139 15.22 1.72 26.32
C GLU A 139 16.45 1.24 25.51
N VAL A 140 16.82 1.99 24.48
CA VAL A 140 18.05 1.73 23.70
C VAL A 140 19.30 1.90 24.56
N ALA A 141 19.35 2.95 25.38
CA ALA A 141 20.48 3.23 26.28
C ALA A 141 20.61 2.18 27.41
N ALA A 142 19.54 1.47 27.74
CA ALA A 142 19.54 0.41 28.75
C ALA A 142 20.05 -0.94 28.23
N VAL A 143 20.29 -1.07 26.91
CA VAL A 143 20.81 -2.32 26.32
C VAL A 143 22.25 -2.58 26.80
N PRO A 144 22.53 -3.74 27.41
CA PRO A 144 23.87 -4.09 27.86
C PRO A 144 24.88 -4.09 26.68
N PRO A 145 26.12 -3.61 26.87
CA PRO A 145 27.10 -3.53 25.80
C PRO A 145 27.36 -4.86 25.08
N GLU A 146 27.33 -5.97 25.81
CA GLU A 146 27.52 -7.32 25.27
C GLU A 146 26.35 -7.82 24.39
N ALA A 147 25.16 -7.25 24.52
CA ALA A 147 23.99 -7.65 23.77
C ALA A 147 23.89 -6.94 22.39
N TRP A 148 24.66 -5.89 22.15
CA TRP A 148 24.51 -5.05 20.96
C TRP A 148 24.73 -5.81 19.64
N SER A 149 25.70 -6.71 19.57
CA SER A 149 25.98 -7.44 18.33
C SER A 149 24.81 -8.31 17.88
N GLU A 150 24.07 -8.88 18.83
CA GLU A 150 22.92 -9.77 18.57
C GLU A 150 21.55 -9.06 18.64
N LEU A 151 21.56 -7.77 18.99
CA LEU A 151 20.33 -6.97 19.10
C LEU A 151 19.61 -6.93 17.76
N ARG A 152 18.32 -7.30 17.78
CA ARG A 152 17.42 -7.22 16.64
C ARG A 152 16.25 -6.29 16.95
N PHE A 153 15.57 -5.86 15.91
CA PHE A 153 14.50 -4.87 16.05
C PHE A 153 13.20 -5.40 15.46
N SER A 154 12.08 -5.11 16.12
CA SER A 154 10.76 -5.26 15.55
C SER A 154 10.34 -3.93 14.92
N PRO A 155 10.07 -3.87 13.60
CA PRO A 155 9.61 -2.64 13.00
C PRO A 155 8.20 -2.28 13.48
N HIS A 156 7.93 -0.99 13.61
CA HIS A 156 6.60 -0.48 13.91
C HIS A 156 5.61 -0.87 12.78
N ALA A 157 4.39 -1.28 13.16
CA ALA A 157 3.37 -1.76 12.21
C ALA A 157 2.99 -0.74 11.12
N ALA A 158 3.18 0.55 11.36
CA ALA A 158 2.93 1.58 10.37
C ALA A 158 4.08 1.83 9.38
N LEU A 159 5.27 1.29 9.64
CA LEU A 159 6.43 1.49 8.75
C LEU A 159 6.27 0.66 7.48
N ARG A 160 6.43 1.33 6.34
CA ARG A 160 6.45 0.75 4.99
C ARG A 160 7.67 1.24 4.25
N VAL A 161 8.20 0.39 3.37
CA VAL A 161 9.31 0.75 2.49
C VAL A 161 8.94 0.35 1.07
N ILE A 162 9.11 1.28 0.13
CA ILE A 162 8.89 1.06 -1.29
C ILE A 162 10.04 1.62 -2.12
N ASP A 163 10.27 1.03 -3.27
CA ASP A 163 11.24 1.49 -4.26
C ASP A 163 10.49 2.05 -5.47
N LEU A 164 10.82 3.27 -5.86
CA LEU A 164 10.23 3.97 -7.00
C LEU A 164 11.35 4.43 -7.95
N ARG A 165 11.09 4.34 -9.27
CA ARG A 165 12.04 4.77 -10.31
C ARG A 165 11.66 6.10 -10.93
N THR A 166 10.40 6.51 -10.79
CA THR A 166 9.93 7.78 -11.34
C THR A 166 9.89 8.86 -10.27
N ASN A 167 9.71 10.09 -10.72
CA ASN A 167 9.44 11.23 -9.83
C ASN A 167 7.98 11.27 -9.32
N ALA A 168 7.33 10.09 -9.16
CA ALA A 168 5.93 9.99 -8.73
C ALA A 168 5.63 10.74 -7.43
N VAL A 169 6.55 10.72 -6.45
CA VAL A 169 6.36 11.43 -5.17
C VAL A 169 6.42 12.96 -5.35
N ALA A 170 7.25 13.46 -6.26
CA ALA A 170 7.28 14.89 -6.59
C ALA A 170 5.97 15.32 -7.27
N ILE A 171 5.49 14.51 -8.22
CA ILE A 171 4.19 14.72 -8.89
C ILE A 171 3.07 14.70 -7.85
N TRP A 172 3.06 13.73 -6.95
CA TRP A 172 2.06 13.62 -5.87
C TRP A 172 2.01 14.88 -5.01
N LYS A 173 3.16 15.47 -4.67
CA LYS A 173 3.24 16.68 -3.85
C LYS A 173 2.71 17.93 -4.56
N GLU A 174 2.88 17.99 -5.86
CA GLU A 174 2.64 19.20 -6.67
C GLU A 174 1.36 19.11 -7.52
N ILE A 175 0.56 18.05 -7.36
CA ILE A 175 -0.59 17.76 -8.24
C ILE A 175 -1.63 18.90 -8.28
N ASP A 176 -1.80 19.60 -7.17
CA ASP A 176 -2.75 20.70 -7.06
C ASP A 176 -2.15 22.06 -7.50
N ASP A 177 -0.83 22.12 -7.68
CA ASP A 177 -0.09 23.36 -8.02
C ASP A 177 0.26 23.48 -9.51
N LYS A 178 0.17 22.38 -10.27
CA LYS A 178 0.61 22.33 -11.67
C LYS A 178 -0.39 21.59 -12.57
N ASP A 179 -0.58 22.12 -13.78
CA ASP A 179 -1.47 21.52 -14.79
C ASP A 179 -0.81 20.41 -15.62
N SER A 180 0.53 20.29 -15.57
CA SER A 180 1.27 19.28 -16.34
C SER A 180 2.57 18.91 -15.66
N PHE A 181 3.02 17.67 -15.87
CA PHE A 181 4.24 17.13 -15.27
C PHE A 181 5.11 16.47 -16.33
N GLU A 182 6.40 16.71 -16.24
CA GLU A 182 7.39 15.90 -16.93
C GLU A 182 7.72 14.68 -16.06
N VAL A 183 7.65 13.48 -16.67
CA VAL A 183 7.98 12.25 -15.99
C VAL A 183 9.45 11.98 -16.12
N GLU A 184 10.17 11.97 -15.02
CA GLU A 184 11.57 11.59 -14.93
C GLU A 184 11.68 10.15 -14.47
N ILE A 185 12.59 9.37 -15.10
CA ILE A 185 12.86 7.97 -14.75
C ILE A 185 14.32 7.86 -14.34
N SER A 186 14.55 7.49 -13.08
CA SER A 186 15.89 7.28 -12.54
C SER A 186 16.49 5.94 -12.99
N ALA A 187 17.79 5.90 -13.22
CA ALA A 187 18.52 4.68 -13.54
C ALA A 187 18.39 3.63 -12.41
N GLU A 188 18.55 4.09 -11.17
CA GLU A 188 18.36 3.28 -9.96
C GLU A 188 17.10 3.70 -9.22
N PRO A 189 16.41 2.77 -8.53
CA PRO A 189 15.25 3.10 -7.75
C PRO A 189 15.62 3.93 -6.52
N VAL A 190 14.76 4.90 -6.19
CA VAL A 190 14.86 5.64 -4.92
C VAL A 190 13.99 4.92 -3.89
N THR A 191 14.58 4.56 -2.77
CA THR A 191 13.86 3.94 -1.66
C THR A 191 13.17 5.01 -0.80
N TRP A 192 11.91 4.80 -0.53
CA TRP A 192 11.08 5.67 0.31
C TRP A 192 10.64 4.92 1.56
N ALA A 193 10.82 5.55 2.73
CA ALA A 193 10.16 5.15 3.96
C ALA A 193 8.85 5.94 4.10
N ILE A 194 7.79 5.23 4.46
CA ILE A 194 6.45 5.78 4.69
C ILE A 194 5.99 5.26 6.04
N TRP A 195 5.55 6.13 6.91
CA TRP A 195 5.11 5.75 8.26
C TRP A 195 4.01 6.69 8.76
N ARG A 196 3.39 6.33 9.84
CA ARG A 196 2.44 7.18 10.55
C ARG A 196 3.00 7.63 11.89
N LYS A 197 2.89 8.92 12.16
CA LYS A 197 3.20 9.50 13.48
C LYS A 197 1.95 10.20 13.98
N LEU A 198 1.42 9.75 15.13
CA LEU A 198 0.10 10.15 15.59
C LEU A 198 -0.98 9.78 14.57
N HIS A 199 -1.66 10.76 13.99
CA HIS A 199 -2.76 10.57 13.05
C HIS A 199 -2.42 11.01 11.61
N SER A 200 -1.15 11.22 11.30
CA SER A 200 -0.73 11.71 9.98
C SER A 200 0.34 10.80 9.37
N PRO A 201 0.22 10.46 8.08
CA PRO A 201 1.28 9.79 7.37
C PRO A 201 2.44 10.74 7.07
N PHE A 202 3.64 10.23 7.16
CA PHE A 202 4.89 10.88 6.80
C PHE A 202 5.64 10.00 5.80
N PHE A 203 6.53 10.62 5.04
CA PHE A 203 7.39 9.92 4.11
C PHE A 203 8.66 10.71 3.81
N ARG A 204 9.74 10.00 3.52
CA ARG A 204 10.99 10.58 3.02
C ARG A 204 11.77 9.57 2.17
N SER A 205 12.60 10.07 1.27
CA SER A 205 13.59 9.25 0.59
C SER A 205 14.73 8.88 1.53
N LEU A 206 15.34 7.73 1.29
CA LEU A 206 16.49 7.23 2.02
C LEU A 206 17.74 7.33 1.16
N ALA A 207 18.90 7.61 1.79
CA ALA A 207 20.20 7.37 1.18
C ALA A 207 20.42 5.87 1.01
N ASP A 208 21.28 5.47 0.08
CA ASP A 208 21.46 4.06 -0.30
C ASP A 208 21.89 3.18 0.88
N ASP A 209 22.82 3.67 1.71
CA ASP A 209 23.28 2.98 2.91
C ASP A 209 22.18 2.83 3.97
N GLU A 210 21.36 3.88 4.16
CA GLU A 210 20.21 3.81 5.06
C GLU A 210 19.12 2.87 4.50
N ALA A 211 18.84 2.92 3.20
CA ALA A 211 17.88 2.05 2.53
C ALA A 211 18.27 0.57 2.70
N TRP A 212 19.56 0.27 2.50
CA TRP A 212 20.09 -1.07 2.73
C TRP A 212 19.95 -1.49 4.20
N ALA A 213 20.40 -0.66 5.13
CA ALA A 213 20.35 -0.96 6.56
C ALA A 213 18.92 -1.15 7.08
N LEU A 214 17.98 -0.31 6.60
CA LEU A 214 16.56 -0.43 6.95
C LEU A 214 15.96 -1.73 6.39
N LYS A 215 16.27 -2.09 5.15
CA LYS A 215 15.83 -3.37 4.55
C LYS A 215 16.42 -4.57 5.30
N ALA A 216 17.69 -4.50 5.74
CA ALA A 216 18.32 -5.51 6.58
C ALA A 216 17.60 -5.64 7.94
N MET A 217 17.28 -4.52 8.59
CA MET A 217 16.49 -4.51 9.83
C MET A 217 15.11 -5.15 9.63
N LEU A 218 14.39 -4.83 8.54
CA LEU A 218 13.12 -5.44 8.19
C LEU A 218 13.24 -6.95 7.93
N ALA A 219 14.40 -7.40 7.40
CA ALA A 219 14.73 -8.81 7.23
C ALA A 219 15.23 -9.48 8.54
N ARG A 220 15.15 -8.77 9.67
CA ARG A 220 15.57 -9.27 10.99
C ARG A 220 17.07 -9.47 11.15
N ALA A 221 17.90 -8.76 10.40
CA ALA A 221 19.34 -8.72 10.66
C ALA A 221 19.62 -8.16 12.05
N SER A 222 20.70 -8.65 12.71
CA SER A 222 21.16 -8.10 13.99
C SER A 222 21.87 -6.75 13.77
N PHE A 223 22.04 -6.00 14.84
CA PHE A 223 22.79 -4.73 14.77
C PHE A 223 24.22 -4.95 14.30
N GLY A 224 24.86 -6.04 14.74
CA GLY A 224 26.19 -6.42 14.27
C GLY A 224 26.24 -6.73 12.77
N GLU A 225 25.24 -7.46 12.24
CA GLU A 225 25.10 -7.73 10.81
C GLU A 225 24.86 -6.44 10.01
N ILE A 226 24.09 -5.49 10.54
CA ILE A 226 23.90 -4.17 9.93
C ILE A 226 25.20 -3.37 9.91
N CYS A 227 25.96 -3.35 11.03
CA CYS A 227 27.28 -2.71 11.06
C CYS A 227 28.22 -3.30 10.01
N ALA A 228 28.31 -4.63 9.93
CA ALA A 228 29.19 -5.31 8.97
C ALA A 228 28.80 -4.97 7.51
N GLY A 229 27.52 -4.93 7.18
CA GLY A 229 27.07 -4.61 5.84
C GLY A 229 27.28 -3.14 5.45
N LEU A 230 27.24 -2.21 6.40
CA LEU A 230 27.51 -0.79 6.14
C LEU A 230 28.94 -0.51 5.69
N CYS A 231 29.87 -1.45 5.90
CA CYS A 231 31.25 -1.35 5.39
C CYS A 231 31.33 -1.25 3.85
N GLU A 232 30.27 -1.52 3.11
CA GLU A 232 30.18 -1.26 1.65
C GLU A 232 30.14 0.25 1.34
N TRP A 233 29.73 1.11 2.30
CA TRP A 233 29.57 2.56 2.11
C TRP A 233 30.52 3.41 2.95
N VAL A 234 30.96 2.90 4.09
CA VAL A 234 31.83 3.62 5.03
C VAL A 234 32.98 2.75 5.46
N ALA A 235 34.05 3.35 6.00
CA ALA A 235 35.19 2.61 6.57
C ALA A 235 34.75 1.75 7.77
N GLU A 236 35.41 0.61 7.99
CA GLU A 236 35.04 -0.34 9.05
C GLU A 236 35.01 0.33 10.44
N GLU A 237 35.92 1.25 10.70
CA GLU A 237 36.04 2.00 11.96
C GLU A 237 34.83 2.95 12.16
N GLU A 238 34.15 3.36 11.09
CA GLU A 238 33.02 4.29 11.08
C GLU A 238 31.68 3.56 11.06
N ALA A 239 31.66 2.28 10.68
CA ALA A 239 30.42 1.54 10.44
C ALA A 239 29.52 1.47 11.67
N ALA A 240 30.07 1.22 12.85
CA ALA A 240 29.29 1.19 14.10
C ALA A 240 28.69 2.56 14.46
N ALA A 241 29.44 3.65 14.25
CA ALA A 241 28.95 5.01 14.48
C ALA A 241 27.85 5.38 13.46
N ARG A 242 28.00 4.97 12.19
CA ARG A 242 26.99 5.16 11.17
C ARG A 242 25.71 4.41 11.49
N ALA A 243 25.81 3.12 11.85
CA ALA A 243 24.66 2.31 12.27
C ALA A 243 23.93 2.91 13.48
N ALA A 244 24.68 3.38 14.49
CA ALA A 244 24.11 4.05 15.65
C ALA A 244 23.40 5.36 15.28
N GLY A 245 23.94 6.12 14.32
CA GLY A 245 23.30 7.32 13.78
C GLY A 245 21.98 7.02 13.07
N LEU A 246 21.95 5.96 12.27
CA LEU A 246 20.70 5.49 11.60
C LEU A 246 19.67 5.03 12.63
N LEU A 247 20.09 4.18 13.59
CA LEU A 247 19.22 3.71 14.67
C LEU A 247 18.61 4.87 15.46
N ARG A 248 19.42 5.88 15.74
CA ARG A 248 18.95 7.09 16.41
C ARG A 248 17.81 7.74 15.62
N GLY A 249 17.98 7.96 14.29
CA GLY A 249 16.95 8.51 13.44
C GLY A 249 15.68 7.66 13.42
N TRP A 250 15.82 6.34 13.36
CA TRP A 250 14.68 5.41 13.36
C TRP A 250 13.90 5.44 14.68
N VAL A 251 14.57 5.61 15.81
CA VAL A 251 13.93 5.78 17.12
C VAL A 251 13.21 7.14 17.20
N GLU A 252 13.84 8.22 16.73
CA GLU A 252 13.23 9.57 16.69
C GLU A 252 11.96 9.61 15.81
N GLU A 253 11.96 8.85 14.69
CA GLU A 253 10.81 8.74 13.81
C GLU A 253 9.76 7.70 14.28
N GLY A 254 10.08 6.90 15.31
CA GLY A 254 9.18 5.88 15.84
C GLY A 254 9.05 4.66 14.93
N TRP A 255 10.12 4.27 14.22
CA TRP A 255 10.09 3.14 13.29
C TRP A 255 10.30 1.77 13.95
N ILE A 256 10.67 1.75 15.21
CA ILE A 256 10.96 0.54 15.98
C ILE A 256 9.91 0.38 17.07
N ALA A 257 9.22 -0.75 17.08
CA ALA A 257 8.22 -1.09 18.10
C ALA A 257 8.85 -1.81 19.30
N GLU A 258 9.90 -2.64 19.09
CA GLU A 258 10.47 -3.48 20.14
C GLU A 258 11.97 -3.76 19.90
N LEU A 259 12.73 -3.85 20.98
CA LEU A 259 14.09 -4.35 21.00
C LEU A 259 14.09 -5.84 21.34
N LEU A 260 14.68 -6.67 20.48
CA LEU A 260 14.75 -8.11 20.65
C LEU A 260 16.16 -8.50 21.08
N ILE A 261 16.35 -8.74 22.38
CA ILE A 261 17.63 -9.14 22.97
C ILE A 261 17.62 -10.67 23.07
N ALA A 262 18.65 -11.31 22.50
CA ALA A 262 18.82 -12.76 22.68
C ALA A 262 19.07 -13.04 24.17
N GLY A 263 18.27 -13.92 24.76
CA GLY A 263 18.36 -14.33 26.17
C GLY A 263 19.49 -15.33 26.40
#